data_fe865f9d5d56c789e02886a1d2bde4c9
#
_entry.id   fe865f9d5d56c789e02886a1d2bde4c9
#
_cell.length_a   1.000
_cell.length_b   1.000
_cell.length_c   1.000
_cell.angle_alpha   90.00
_cell.angle_beta   90.00
_cell.angle_gamma   90.00
#
_symmetry.space_group_name_H-M   'P 1'
#
loop_
_entity.id
_entity.type
_entity.pdbx_description
1 polymer ?
#
loop_
_entity_poly.entity_id
_entity_poly.type
_entity_poly.pdbx_seq_one_letter_code
_entity_poly.pdbx_strand_id
1 'polypeptide(L)'
;MGEDIVAGMNLMGYDAMAIGPVELGLGAPTLRQRLGEAEFPMLSANVLWSDDRGHVGDPYTILHAGSYRIGVIGLTRLPDGELPDYEFLDPEGVLANLVPEVDAQADTVVLLTNLRYRSALELAEAVPGIDLVVAALPRQLPERAVRAPQTGTLVVTAEQPLPRHTGRRVGRLTVDVDSDGRLSGEVWASTAMGPEVADDPDMKELLDEYR
;
A
#
# COMPACT_ATOMS: atom_id res chain seq x y z
N MET A 1 18.38 -10.84 -0.46
CA MET A 1 18.03 -9.52 -0.99
C MET A 1 16.73 -9.07 -0.36
N GLY A 2 16.65 -7.83 0.13
CA GLY A 2 15.45 -7.26 0.78
C GLY A 2 15.21 -7.69 2.24
N GLU A 3 16.11 -8.45 2.85
CA GLU A 3 16.04 -8.85 4.25
C GLU A 3 16.20 -7.62 5.17
N ASP A 4 17.19 -6.81 4.89
CA ASP A 4 17.45 -5.53 5.54
C ASP A 4 16.24 -4.58 5.50
N ILE A 5 15.53 -4.58 4.37
CA ILE A 5 14.32 -3.76 4.19
C ILE A 5 13.18 -4.29 5.07
N VAL A 6 12.93 -5.60 5.06
CA VAL A 6 11.87 -6.20 5.88
C VAL A 6 12.17 -6.02 7.36
N ALA A 7 13.42 -6.26 7.80
CA ALA A 7 13.84 -6.04 9.18
C ALA A 7 13.66 -4.56 9.61
N GLY A 8 14.02 -3.61 8.73
CA GLY A 8 13.79 -2.19 8.99
C GLY A 8 12.30 -1.83 9.08
N MET A 9 11.43 -2.42 8.24
CA MET A 9 9.99 -2.22 8.30
C MET A 9 9.38 -2.82 9.57
N ASN A 10 9.84 -4.00 10.01
CA ASN A 10 9.44 -4.60 11.29
C ASN A 10 9.79 -3.66 12.44
N LEU A 11 11.04 -3.14 12.48
CA LEU A 11 11.48 -2.20 13.51
C LEU A 11 10.66 -0.90 13.51
N MET A 12 10.27 -0.40 12.33
CA MET A 12 9.40 0.79 12.19
C MET A 12 7.94 0.54 12.60
N GLY A 13 7.54 -0.72 12.82
CA GLY A 13 6.17 -1.07 13.19
C GLY A 13 5.16 -0.80 12.06
N TYR A 14 5.46 -1.28 10.86
CA TYR A 14 4.49 -1.18 9.75
C TYR A 14 3.23 -1.98 10.05
N ASP A 15 2.06 -1.41 9.75
CA ASP A 15 0.76 -2.08 9.91
C ASP A 15 0.36 -2.89 8.68
N ALA A 16 0.78 -2.50 7.49
CA ALA A 16 0.56 -3.23 6.24
C ALA A 16 1.43 -2.69 5.09
N MET A 17 1.66 -3.51 4.08
CA MET A 17 2.36 -3.15 2.84
C MET A 17 1.67 -3.79 1.63
N ALA A 18 1.51 -3.04 0.53
CA ALA A 18 1.11 -3.62 -0.75
C ALA A 18 2.35 -4.15 -1.51
N ILE A 19 2.31 -5.42 -1.92
CA ILE A 19 3.34 -6.04 -2.76
C ILE A 19 3.34 -5.37 -4.14
N GLY A 20 4.52 -5.05 -4.64
CA GLY A 20 4.72 -4.42 -5.93
C GLY A 20 5.54 -5.26 -6.91
N PRO A 21 5.70 -4.76 -8.16
CA PRO A 21 6.52 -5.46 -9.17
C PRO A 21 7.98 -5.64 -8.76
N VAL A 22 8.50 -4.81 -7.86
CA VAL A 22 9.88 -4.94 -7.35
C VAL A 22 10.01 -6.18 -6.48
N GLU A 23 9.08 -6.40 -5.56
CA GLU A 23 9.03 -7.57 -4.69
C GLU A 23 8.81 -8.85 -5.50
N LEU A 24 7.89 -8.83 -6.47
CA LEU A 24 7.68 -9.95 -7.40
C LEU A 24 8.94 -10.28 -8.20
N GLY A 25 9.72 -9.25 -8.59
CA GLY A 25 10.98 -9.41 -9.31
C GLY A 25 12.10 -10.10 -8.52
N LEU A 26 11.94 -10.31 -7.21
CA LEU A 26 12.86 -11.10 -6.39
C LEU A 26 12.80 -12.60 -6.71
N GLY A 27 11.74 -13.05 -7.39
CA GLY A 27 11.42 -14.45 -7.66
C GLY A 27 10.73 -15.15 -6.48
N ALA A 28 9.96 -16.20 -6.80
CA ALA A 28 9.10 -16.88 -5.82
C ALA A 28 9.83 -17.37 -4.56
N PRO A 29 11.02 -18.01 -4.62
CA PRO A 29 11.69 -18.49 -3.41
C PRO A 29 12.07 -17.36 -2.45
N THR A 30 12.61 -16.26 -2.98
CA THR A 30 13.03 -15.11 -2.15
C THR A 30 11.81 -14.41 -1.58
N LEU A 31 10.76 -14.19 -2.38
CA LEU A 31 9.55 -13.52 -1.89
C LEU A 31 8.84 -14.33 -0.80
N ARG A 32 8.73 -15.66 -0.95
CA ARG A 32 8.17 -16.53 0.10
C ARG A 32 8.95 -16.41 1.42
N GLN A 33 10.28 -16.29 1.33
CA GLN A 33 11.11 -16.07 2.51
C GLN A 33 10.83 -14.70 3.14
N ARG A 34 10.75 -13.63 2.35
CA ARG A 34 10.44 -12.27 2.85
C ARG A 34 9.06 -12.19 3.49
N LEU A 35 8.05 -12.85 2.89
CA LEU A 35 6.71 -12.97 3.46
C LEU A 35 6.72 -13.63 4.85
N GLY A 36 7.57 -14.65 5.05
CA GLY A 36 7.73 -15.31 6.35
C GLY A 36 8.51 -14.52 7.41
N GLU A 37 9.28 -13.51 7.01
CA GLU A 37 10.08 -12.64 7.90
C GLU A 37 9.34 -11.36 8.29
N ALA A 38 8.33 -10.94 7.51
CA ALA A 38 7.55 -9.76 7.81
C ALA A 38 6.64 -9.99 9.03
N GLU A 39 6.68 -9.07 9.99
CA GLU A 39 5.80 -9.04 11.17
C GLU A 39 4.50 -8.26 10.91
N PHE A 40 4.30 -7.85 9.67
CA PHE A 40 3.13 -7.13 9.17
C PHE A 40 2.59 -7.82 7.91
N PRO A 41 1.30 -7.71 7.60
CA PRO A 41 0.73 -8.28 6.40
C PRO A 41 1.28 -7.61 5.13
N MET A 42 1.82 -8.43 4.23
CA MET A 42 2.17 -8.03 2.87
C MET A 42 1.02 -8.43 1.94
N LEU A 43 0.39 -7.44 1.31
CA LEU A 43 -0.92 -7.58 0.69
C LEU A 43 -0.86 -7.58 -0.84
N SER A 44 -1.59 -8.53 -1.48
CA SER A 44 -1.86 -8.50 -2.91
C SER A 44 -3.12 -9.32 -3.25
N ALA A 45 -4.20 -8.66 -3.59
CA ALA A 45 -5.47 -9.31 -3.92
C ALA A 45 -5.51 -9.89 -5.34
N ASN A 46 -4.68 -9.38 -6.25
CA ASN A 46 -4.75 -9.72 -7.67
C ASN A 46 -3.54 -10.49 -8.20
N VAL A 47 -2.70 -11.08 -7.34
CA VAL A 47 -1.59 -11.92 -7.76
C VAL A 47 -1.67 -13.27 -7.07
N LEU A 48 -1.58 -14.33 -7.87
CA LEU A 48 -1.54 -15.72 -7.42
C LEU A 48 -0.18 -16.33 -7.74
N TRP A 49 0.25 -17.30 -6.92
CA TRP A 49 1.36 -18.17 -7.27
C TRP A 49 0.97 -19.08 -8.44
N SER A 50 1.84 -19.24 -9.42
CA SER A 50 1.56 -20.14 -10.56
C SER A 50 1.58 -21.61 -10.19
N ASP A 51 2.28 -22.00 -9.13
CA ASP A 51 2.46 -23.38 -8.70
C ASP A 51 1.27 -23.95 -7.90
N ASP A 52 0.68 -23.16 -7.02
CA ASP A 52 -0.41 -23.60 -6.12
C ASP A 52 -1.69 -22.78 -6.25
N ARG A 53 -1.66 -21.66 -7.00
CA ARG A 53 -2.76 -20.72 -7.22
C ARG A 53 -3.28 -20.04 -5.94
N GLY A 54 -2.53 -20.11 -4.86
CA GLY A 54 -2.77 -19.31 -3.67
C GLY A 54 -2.36 -17.85 -3.88
N HIS A 55 -2.89 -16.94 -3.07
CA HIS A 55 -2.48 -15.53 -3.14
C HIS A 55 -1.01 -15.33 -2.78
N VAL A 56 -0.39 -14.36 -3.44
CA VAL A 56 0.94 -13.86 -3.08
C VAL A 56 0.78 -12.88 -1.92
N GLY A 57 1.01 -13.35 -0.70
CA GLY A 57 0.63 -12.64 0.51
C GLY A 57 -0.87 -12.74 0.78
N ASP A 58 -1.40 -11.85 1.60
CA ASP A 58 -2.82 -11.80 1.92
C ASP A 58 -3.56 -10.86 0.94
N PRO A 59 -4.82 -11.12 0.56
CA PRO A 59 -5.58 -10.20 -0.28
C PRO A 59 -5.94 -8.90 0.47
N TYR A 60 -6.23 -8.98 1.76
CA TYR A 60 -6.55 -7.85 2.64
C TYR A 60 -6.24 -8.19 4.10
N THR A 61 -6.30 -7.19 4.95
CA THR A 61 -6.26 -7.33 6.41
C THR A 61 -7.23 -6.36 7.07
N ILE A 62 -7.65 -6.66 8.31
CA ILE A 62 -8.44 -5.74 9.13
C ILE A 62 -7.57 -5.21 10.26
N LEU A 63 -7.28 -3.93 10.23
CA LEU A 63 -6.54 -3.23 11.28
C LEU A 63 -7.51 -2.62 12.29
N HIS A 64 -7.04 -2.42 13.51
CA HIS A 64 -7.83 -1.85 14.60
C HIS A 64 -7.20 -0.57 15.14
N ALA A 65 -7.95 0.53 15.12
CA ALA A 65 -7.61 1.78 15.79
C ALA A 65 -8.61 2.01 16.95
N GLY A 66 -8.31 1.43 18.10
CA GLY A 66 -9.26 1.32 19.21
C GLY A 66 -10.43 0.41 18.84
N SER A 67 -11.66 0.92 18.84
CA SER A 67 -12.86 0.19 18.39
C SER A 67 -13.11 0.30 16.88
N TYR A 68 -12.36 1.13 16.17
CA TYR A 68 -12.55 1.40 14.76
C TYR A 68 -11.80 0.36 13.92
N ARG A 69 -12.45 -0.17 12.90
CA ARG A 69 -11.92 -1.23 12.03
C ARG A 69 -11.60 -0.66 10.66
N ILE A 70 -10.40 -0.89 10.19
CA ILE A 70 -9.91 -0.42 8.90
C ILE A 70 -9.60 -1.64 8.05
N GLY A 71 -10.40 -1.85 6.99
CA GLY A 71 -10.13 -2.88 6.00
C GLY A 71 -9.08 -2.38 5.00
N VAL A 72 -7.94 -3.05 4.92
CA VAL A 72 -6.85 -2.67 4.03
C VAL A 72 -6.68 -3.72 2.96
N ILE A 73 -6.95 -3.36 1.71
CA ILE A 73 -6.79 -4.23 0.54
C ILE A 73 -5.48 -3.87 -0.17
N GLY A 74 -4.67 -4.86 -0.53
CA GLY A 74 -3.49 -4.66 -1.37
C GLY A 74 -3.79 -4.90 -2.84
N LEU A 75 -3.33 -4.02 -3.73
CA LEU A 75 -3.46 -4.23 -5.17
C LEU A 75 -2.14 -3.99 -5.88
N THR A 76 -1.67 -5.00 -6.58
CA THR A 76 -0.42 -4.98 -7.31
C THR A 76 -0.63 -4.48 -8.75
N ARG A 77 0.18 -3.51 -9.17
CA ARG A 77 0.25 -3.11 -10.58
C ARG A 77 0.80 -4.24 -11.43
N LEU A 78 0.19 -4.48 -12.59
CA LEU A 78 0.73 -5.44 -13.55
C LEU A 78 2.14 -5.02 -13.98
N PRO A 79 3.09 -5.96 -14.03
CA PRO A 79 4.46 -5.69 -14.48
C PRO A 79 4.49 -5.37 -15.98
N ASP A 80 5.55 -4.71 -16.42
CA ASP A 80 5.77 -4.42 -17.85
C ASP A 80 6.41 -5.62 -18.60
N GLY A 81 6.59 -6.78 -17.94
CA GLY A 81 7.19 -8.01 -18.48
C GLY A 81 6.58 -9.28 -17.89
N GLU A 82 6.97 -10.41 -18.44
CA GLU A 82 6.52 -11.71 -17.95
C GLU A 82 7.21 -12.07 -16.62
N LEU A 83 6.41 -12.52 -15.68
CA LEU A 83 6.84 -13.08 -14.40
C LEU A 83 6.22 -14.49 -14.27
N PRO A 84 6.92 -15.53 -14.70
CA PRO A 84 6.35 -16.88 -14.86
C PRO A 84 5.93 -17.53 -13.53
N ASP A 85 6.45 -17.07 -12.43
CA ASP A 85 6.10 -17.56 -11.09
C ASP A 85 4.71 -17.09 -10.61
N TYR A 86 4.05 -16.18 -11.35
CA TYR A 86 2.84 -15.51 -10.92
C TYR A 86 1.76 -15.50 -12.00
N GLU A 87 0.51 -15.60 -11.57
CA GLU A 87 -0.69 -15.35 -12.36
C GLU A 87 -1.33 -14.04 -11.90
N PHE A 88 -1.69 -13.17 -12.85
CA PHE A 88 -2.26 -11.86 -12.55
C PHE A 88 -3.74 -11.84 -12.90
N LEU A 89 -4.56 -11.49 -11.92
CA LEU A 89 -6.00 -11.34 -12.07
C LEU A 89 -6.33 -9.89 -12.47
N ASP A 90 -7.48 -9.72 -13.12
CA ASP A 90 -8.00 -8.38 -13.45
C ASP A 90 -8.29 -7.55 -12.19
N PRO A 91 -7.65 -6.39 -12.01
CA PRO A 91 -7.77 -5.58 -10.80
C PRO A 91 -9.21 -5.15 -10.47
N GLU A 92 -9.95 -4.71 -11.48
CA GLU A 92 -11.33 -4.22 -11.31
C GLU A 92 -12.26 -5.37 -10.90
N GLY A 93 -12.16 -6.52 -11.60
CA GLY A 93 -12.94 -7.71 -11.30
C GLY A 93 -12.68 -8.27 -9.89
N VAL A 94 -11.41 -8.24 -9.45
CA VAL A 94 -11.05 -8.64 -8.08
C VAL A 94 -11.66 -7.69 -7.06
N LEU A 95 -11.50 -6.40 -7.23
CA LEU A 95 -12.01 -5.40 -6.28
C LEU A 95 -13.53 -5.37 -6.24
N ALA A 96 -14.22 -5.53 -7.37
CA ALA A 96 -15.67 -5.58 -7.42
C ALA A 96 -16.27 -6.70 -6.52
N ASN A 97 -15.53 -7.78 -6.31
CA ASN A 97 -15.93 -8.87 -5.41
C ASN A 97 -15.43 -8.66 -3.97
N LEU A 98 -14.19 -8.19 -3.82
CA LEU A 98 -13.53 -8.13 -2.51
C LEU A 98 -13.96 -6.92 -1.66
N VAL A 99 -14.23 -5.76 -2.30
CA VAL A 99 -14.60 -4.54 -1.57
C VAL A 99 -15.89 -4.75 -0.74
N PRO A 100 -16.98 -5.33 -1.27
CA PRO A 100 -18.18 -5.60 -0.45
C PRO A 100 -17.93 -6.57 0.72
N GLU A 101 -17.01 -7.54 0.55
CA GLU A 101 -16.64 -8.48 1.62
C GLU A 101 -15.90 -7.76 2.75
N VAL A 102 -14.97 -6.87 2.40
CA VAL A 102 -14.17 -6.11 3.37
C VAL A 102 -15.02 -5.04 4.06
N ASP A 103 -15.86 -4.33 3.30
CA ASP A 103 -16.79 -3.31 3.80
C ASP A 103 -17.74 -3.88 4.88
N ALA A 104 -18.21 -5.12 4.70
CA ALA A 104 -19.04 -5.78 5.71
C ALA A 104 -18.31 -6.05 7.04
N GLN A 105 -16.99 -5.99 7.08
CA GLN A 105 -16.14 -6.28 8.23
C GLN A 105 -15.45 -5.04 8.81
N ALA A 106 -15.43 -3.93 8.08
CA ALA A 106 -14.68 -2.72 8.40
C ALA A 106 -15.60 -1.50 8.48
N ASP A 107 -15.13 -0.47 9.14
CA ASP A 107 -15.78 0.84 9.23
C ASP A 107 -15.24 1.80 8.15
N THR A 108 -14.10 1.47 7.55
CA THR A 108 -13.48 2.16 6.41
C THR A 108 -12.70 1.17 5.56
N VAL A 109 -12.78 1.31 4.23
CA VAL A 109 -12.02 0.49 3.27
C VAL A 109 -10.91 1.32 2.65
N VAL A 110 -9.67 0.87 2.83
CA VAL A 110 -8.45 1.48 2.29
C VAL A 110 -7.85 0.56 1.22
N LEU A 111 -7.55 1.11 0.06
CA LEU A 111 -6.80 0.43 -0.99
C LEU A 111 -5.35 0.93 -1.00
N LEU A 112 -4.40 0.04 -0.69
CA LEU A 112 -2.98 0.27 -0.91
C LEU A 112 -2.59 -0.24 -2.30
N THR A 113 -1.99 0.61 -3.13
CA THR A 113 -1.62 0.18 -4.49
C THR A 113 -0.36 0.86 -5.00
N ASN A 114 0.40 0.16 -5.83
CA ASN A 114 1.49 0.71 -6.61
C ASN A 114 1.08 1.10 -8.05
N LEU A 115 -0.21 1.29 -8.29
CA LEU A 115 -0.72 1.90 -9.52
C LEU A 115 -0.23 3.35 -9.66
N ARG A 116 -0.19 3.81 -10.91
CA ARG A 116 -0.05 5.23 -11.19
C ARG A 116 -1.32 5.96 -10.77
N TYR A 117 -1.19 7.19 -10.30
CA TYR A 117 -2.30 7.99 -9.82
C TYR A 117 -3.54 8.00 -10.73
N ARG A 118 -3.35 8.20 -12.06
CA ARG A 118 -4.48 8.21 -12.98
C ARG A 118 -5.25 6.89 -12.96
N SER A 119 -4.54 5.77 -13.03
CA SER A 119 -5.16 4.44 -12.97
C SER A 119 -5.79 4.16 -11.61
N ALA A 120 -5.20 4.66 -10.53
CA ALA A 120 -5.77 4.56 -9.20
C ALA A 120 -7.07 5.37 -9.07
N LEU A 121 -7.12 6.58 -9.67
CA LEU A 121 -8.33 7.40 -9.71
C LEU A 121 -9.43 6.76 -10.59
N GLU A 122 -9.07 6.28 -11.78
CA GLU A 122 -10.00 5.57 -12.67
C GLU A 122 -10.61 4.35 -11.97
N LEU A 123 -9.79 3.59 -11.24
CA LEU A 123 -10.24 2.43 -10.47
C LEU A 123 -11.15 2.83 -9.29
N ALA A 124 -10.81 3.90 -8.57
CA ALA A 124 -11.62 4.45 -7.50
C ALA A 124 -13.01 4.93 -7.99
N GLU A 125 -13.11 5.35 -9.25
CA GLU A 125 -14.39 5.71 -9.87
C GLU A 125 -15.18 4.49 -10.36
N ALA A 126 -14.50 3.44 -10.77
CA ALA A 126 -15.12 2.21 -11.28
C ALA A 126 -15.63 1.30 -10.14
N VAL A 127 -14.98 1.31 -8.98
CA VAL A 127 -15.31 0.42 -7.85
C VAL A 127 -15.80 1.24 -6.66
N PRO A 128 -17.11 1.28 -6.41
CA PRO A 128 -17.66 1.95 -5.24
C PRO A 128 -17.36 1.16 -3.94
N GLY A 129 -17.40 1.86 -2.80
CA GLY A 129 -17.14 1.26 -1.48
C GLY A 129 -15.70 1.35 -1.01
N ILE A 130 -14.79 1.95 -1.79
CA ILE A 130 -13.45 2.30 -1.34
C ILE A 130 -13.48 3.75 -0.80
N ASP A 131 -13.06 3.96 0.44
CA ASP A 131 -13.05 5.30 1.08
C ASP A 131 -11.75 6.05 0.79
N LEU A 132 -10.62 5.32 0.80
CA LEU A 132 -9.29 5.87 0.61
C LEU A 132 -8.45 5.00 -0.32
N VAL A 133 -7.78 5.62 -1.29
CA VAL A 133 -6.73 4.99 -2.10
C VAL A 133 -5.39 5.65 -1.79
N VAL A 134 -4.41 4.86 -1.38
CA VAL A 134 -3.01 5.26 -1.25
C VAL A 134 -2.23 4.68 -2.43
N ALA A 135 -1.89 5.53 -3.41
CA ALA A 135 -1.17 5.14 -4.62
C ALA A 135 0.32 5.49 -4.53
N ALA A 136 1.19 4.53 -4.83
CA ALA A 136 2.64 4.70 -4.65
C ALA A 136 3.32 5.53 -5.74
N LEU A 137 2.74 5.67 -6.93
CA LEU A 137 3.40 6.31 -8.08
C LEU A 137 2.75 7.64 -8.47
N PRO A 138 3.30 8.77 -8.00
CA PRO A 138 2.85 10.09 -8.41
C PRO A 138 3.30 10.40 -9.85
N ARG A 139 2.49 11.16 -10.55
CA ARG A 139 2.90 11.81 -11.78
C ARG A 139 2.51 13.28 -11.73
N GLN A 140 3.48 14.16 -11.46
CA GLN A 140 3.30 15.62 -11.50
C GLN A 140 1.97 16.09 -10.89
N LEU A 141 1.80 15.85 -9.59
CA LEU A 141 0.53 16.14 -8.94
C LEU A 141 0.60 17.35 -8.03
N PRO A 142 -0.54 18.04 -7.89
CA PRO A 142 -0.69 18.95 -6.78
C PRO A 142 -0.51 18.16 -5.46
N GLU A 143 0.11 18.79 -4.47
CA GLU A 143 0.37 18.27 -3.13
C GLU A 143 -0.92 18.01 -2.33
N ARG A 144 -1.97 17.47 -2.96
CA ARG A 144 -3.30 17.37 -2.36
C ARG A 144 -3.91 16.00 -2.56
N ALA A 145 -4.61 15.56 -1.53
CA ALA A 145 -5.59 14.50 -1.65
C ALA A 145 -6.71 14.96 -2.61
N VAL A 146 -7.11 14.10 -3.53
CA VAL A 146 -8.15 14.39 -4.53
C VAL A 146 -9.30 13.42 -4.33
N ARG A 147 -10.53 13.91 -4.33
CA ARG A 147 -11.71 13.06 -4.29
C ARG A 147 -12.13 12.67 -5.71
N ALA A 148 -12.38 11.37 -5.90
CA ALA A 148 -12.99 10.85 -7.12
C ALA A 148 -14.40 11.43 -7.29
N PRO A 149 -14.71 12.07 -8.44
CA PRO A 149 -15.97 12.82 -8.59
C PRO A 149 -17.24 11.97 -8.45
N GLN A 150 -17.19 10.69 -8.84
CA GLN A 150 -18.37 9.81 -8.88
C GLN A 150 -18.61 9.10 -7.56
N THR A 151 -17.56 8.62 -6.90
CA THR A 151 -17.66 7.80 -5.68
C THR A 151 -17.38 8.58 -4.40
N GLY A 152 -16.69 9.72 -4.48
CA GLY A 152 -16.22 10.47 -3.33
C GLY A 152 -14.96 9.89 -2.69
N THR A 153 -14.41 8.79 -3.20
CA THR A 153 -13.20 8.14 -2.74
C THR A 153 -12.03 9.12 -2.67
N LEU A 154 -11.36 9.18 -1.53
CA LEU A 154 -10.18 10.01 -1.36
C LEU A 154 -8.96 9.31 -1.97
N VAL A 155 -8.27 9.95 -2.90
CA VAL A 155 -7.05 9.39 -3.55
C VAL A 155 -5.85 10.24 -3.17
N VAL A 156 -4.85 9.60 -2.55
CA VAL A 156 -3.58 10.23 -2.15
C VAL A 156 -2.40 9.50 -2.79
N THR A 157 -1.30 10.22 -2.96
CA THR A 157 -0.06 9.62 -3.45
C THR A 157 1.11 9.98 -2.55
N ALA A 158 2.08 9.07 -2.44
CA ALA A 158 3.37 9.41 -1.87
C ALA A 158 4.07 10.48 -2.73
N GLU A 159 4.70 11.45 -2.08
CA GLU A 159 5.41 12.51 -2.77
C GLU A 159 6.74 11.98 -3.32
N GLN A 160 6.89 11.94 -4.64
CA GLN A 160 8.16 11.68 -5.33
C GLN A 160 8.55 12.89 -6.16
N PRO A 161 9.34 13.81 -5.64
CA PRO A 161 9.70 15.02 -6.38
C PRO A 161 10.54 14.74 -7.64
N LEU A 162 11.41 13.72 -7.63
CA LEU A 162 12.29 13.40 -8.75
C LEU A 162 12.74 11.92 -8.72
N PRO A 163 13.13 11.32 -9.86
CA PRO A 163 13.80 10.02 -9.89
C PRO A 163 15.02 9.99 -8.95
N ARG A 164 15.22 8.90 -8.22
CA ARG A 164 16.28 8.70 -7.20
C ARG A 164 16.14 9.56 -5.92
N HIS A 165 14.96 10.13 -5.68
CA HIS A 165 14.68 10.90 -4.45
C HIS A 165 13.70 10.17 -3.52
N THR A 166 13.52 8.87 -3.71
CA THR A 166 12.72 8.01 -2.82
C THR A 166 13.24 8.10 -1.38
N GLY A 167 12.34 8.17 -0.42
CA GLY A 167 12.68 8.26 1.01
C GLY A 167 13.09 9.65 1.50
N ARG A 168 13.11 10.66 0.65
CA ARG A 168 13.45 12.03 1.08
C ARG A 168 12.30 12.81 1.69
N ARG A 169 11.11 12.31 1.59
CA ARG A 169 9.91 12.92 2.20
C ARG A 169 8.97 11.84 2.72
N VAL A 170 8.35 12.13 3.84
CA VAL A 170 7.27 11.32 4.42
C VAL A 170 5.97 12.11 4.34
N GLY A 171 4.97 11.52 3.69
CA GLY A 171 3.62 12.06 3.66
C GLY A 171 2.81 11.55 4.85
N ARG A 172 2.08 12.44 5.49
CA ARG A 172 1.11 12.11 6.54
C ARG A 172 -0.25 12.66 6.14
N LEU A 173 -1.21 11.76 6.00
CA LEU A 173 -2.62 12.09 5.87
C LEU A 173 -3.28 11.95 7.25
N THR A 174 -3.97 13.00 7.70
CA THR A 174 -4.87 12.93 8.84
C THR A 174 -6.28 13.14 8.32
N VAL A 175 -7.21 12.29 8.75
CA VAL A 175 -8.62 12.38 8.38
C VAL A 175 -9.48 12.28 9.65
N ASP A 176 -10.60 12.98 9.64
CA ASP A 176 -11.67 12.77 10.59
C ASP A 176 -12.63 11.71 10.05
N VAL A 177 -13.10 10.84 10.91
CA VAL A 177 -14.08 9.80 10.56
C VAL A 177 -15.36 10.13 11.30
N ASP A 178 -16.48 10.27 10.58
CA ASP A 178 -17.79 10.51 11.18
C ASP A 178 -18.43 9.20 11.68
N SER A 179 -19.63 9.32 12.29
CA SER A 179 -20.36 8.16 12.81
C SER A 179 -20.82 7.17 11.74
N ASP A 180 -20.84 7.59 10.48
CA ASP A 180 -21.23 6.76 9.34
C ASP A 180 -20.00 6.18 8.62
N GLY A 181 -18.79 6.34 9.18
CA GLY A 181 -17.53 5.86 8.62
C GLY A 181 -16.94 6.73 7.50
N ARG A 182 -17.56 7.89 7.20
CA ARG A 182 -17.09 8.74 6.10
C ARG A 182 -15.88 9.57 6.49
N LEU A 183 -14.92 9.62 5.58
CA LEU A 183 -13.71 10.41 5.73
C LEU A 183 -13.97 11.88 5.41
N SER A 184 -13.54 12.76 6.31
CA SER A 184 -13.65 14.22 6.17
C SER A 184 -12.45 14.91 6.83
N GLY A 185 -12.38 16.24 6.76
CA GLY A 185 -11.36 17.03 7.43
C GLY A 185 -9.93 16.67 7.04
N GLU A 186 -9.71 16.22 5.81
CA GLU A 186 -8.41 15.76 5.34
C GLU A 186 -7.32 16.82 5.42
N VAL A 187 -6.26 16.50 6.14
CA VAL A 187 -5.04 17.32 6.25
C VAL A 187 -3.86 16.51 5.76
N TRP A 188 -3.27 16.97 4.66
CA TRP A 188 -2.03 16.42 4.14
C TRP A 188 -0.84 17.23 4.62
N ALA A 189 0.15 16.55 5.21
CA ALA A 189 1.43 17.13 5.57
C ALA A 189 2.56 16.32 4.93
N SER A 190 3.58 17.01 4.43
CA SER A 190 4.78 16.39 3.86
C SER A 190 6.01 16.88 4.61
N THR A 191 6.76 15.96 5.21
CA THR A 191 7.97 16.23 5.96
C THR A 191 9.21 15.86 5.14
N ALA A 192 10.11 16.80 4.92
CA ALA A 192 11.39 16.51 4.30
C ALA A 192 12.29 15.73 5.28
N MET A 193 12.90 14.66 4.79
CA MET A 193 13.87 13.86 5.54
C MET A 193 15.27 14.37 5.20
N GLY A 194 15.63 15.49 5.79
CA GLY A 194 16.93 16.17 5.59
C GLY A 194 17.89 15.94 6.75
N PRO A 195 19.09 16.54 6.71
CA PRO A 195 20.11 16.38 7.76
C PRO A 195 19.68 16.84 9.15
N GLU A 196 18.60 17.64 9.23
CA GLU A 196 18.00 18.10 10.47
C GLU A 196 17.17 17.03 11.19
N VAL A 197 16.80 15.96 10.51
CA VAL A 197 16.13 14.80 11.09
C VAL A 197 17.20 13.87 11.63
N ALA A 198 17.24 13.66 12.94
CA ALA A 198 18.21 12.76 13.55
C ALA A 198 17.96 11.30 13.12
N ASP A 199 19.05 10.57 12.90
CA ASP A 199 18.97 9.15 12.68
C ASP A 199 18.43 8.44 13.94
N ASP A 200 17.56 7.47 13.74
CA ASP A 200 17.12 6.58 14.80
C ASP A 200 18.26 5.63 15.18
N PRO A 201 18.65 5.54 16.48
CA PRO A 201 19.79 4.74 16.90
C PRO A 201 19.58 3.24 16.68
N ASP A 202 18.35 2.72 16.89
CA ASP A 202 18.05 1.31 16.76
C ASP A 202 18.05 0.91 15.27
N MET A 203 17.53 1.78 14.40
CA MET A 203 17.62 1.59 12.94
C MET A 203 19.07 1.61 12.46
N LYS A 204 19.90 2.47 13.02
CA LYS A 204 21.32 2.52 12.66
C LYS A 204 22.05 1.24 13.09
N GLU A 205 21.80 0.73 14.28
CA GLU A 205 22.37 -0.54 14.76
C GLU A 205 21.95 -1.69 13.85
N LEU A 206 20.66 -1.79 13.53
CA LEU A 206 20.13 -2.79 12.60
C LEU A 206 20.84 -2.73 11.24
N LEU A 207 20.96 -1.54 10.64
CA LEU A 207 21.59 -1.40 9.31
C LEU A 207 23.09 -1.70 9.33
N ASP A 208 23.78 -1.53 10.45
CA ASP A 208 25.19 -1.87 10.60
C ASP A 208 25.42 -3.41 10.59
N GLU A 209 24.42 -4.22 10.96
CA GLU A 209 24.48 -5.69 10.86
C GLU A 209 24.45 -6.21 9.41
N TYR A 210 23.91 -5.42 8.48
CA TYR A 210 23.80 -5.77 7.05
C TYR A 210 24.88 -5.17 6.15
N ARG A 211 25.89 -4.50 6.72
CA ARG A 211 27.03 -3.92 6.00
C ARG A 211 28.22 -4.86 5.92
#